data_742f9687093d9982ba7637189c11e3bf
#
_entry.id   742f9687093d9982ba7637189c11e3bf
#
_cell.length_a   1.000
_cell.length_b   1.000
_cell.length_c   1.000
_cell.angle_alpha   90.00
_cell.angle_beta   90.00
_cell.angle_gamma   90.00
#
_symmetry.space_group_name_H-M   'P 1'
#
loop_
_entity.id
_entity.type
_entity.pdbx_description
1 polymer ?
#
loop_
_entity_poly.entity_id
_entity_poly.type
_entity_poly.pdbx_seq_one_letter_code
_entity_poly.pdbx_strand_id
1 'polypeptide(L)'
;MSTTVPIAPVGPYSLECSSRFLCGFTPASGTSATLDDGRLILGFLDEARHVPVTVSLRQDAGAGAVRIEIAGGAERGEADAIAKQVKRMLSLDHDARGLADVATRDPIVARMIEAMPGFRPVCFPSPYAAAVWGVLAQRIPMTVAAALQQRIAIATGSVTSGWGRTFHPSPAPERLLGLATFAGVSAEKMARLHAVAVAALEGKLDADRLRALPAARAIDELRGIRGVGPWTAEHVLMRGSGVVDELPTAEPRVLRALQEAYGLEAMPSAEEARAIAERWRPYRMWIAVRMVMGLSRSGWNAPRSERRRRSRSSSTLHSRSRSTQIDTRS
;
A
#
# COMPACT_ATOMS: atom_id res chain seq x y z
N MET A 1 -12.64 6.25 -28.82
CA MET A 1 -12.95 7.50 -28.07
C MET A 1 -12.50 7.29 -26.65
N SER A 2 -11.97 8.29 -25.95
CA SER A 2 -11.63 8.19 -24.53
C SER A 2 -12.70 8.88 -23.70
N THR A 3 -13.07 8.29 -22.56
CA THR A 3 -13.99 8.91 -21.62
C THR A 3 -13.17 9.58 -20.53
N THR A 4 -13.40 10.88 -20.30
CA THR A 4 -12.65 11.66 -19.29
C THR A 4 -13.54 12.01 -18.11
N VAL A 5 -13.09 11.69 -16.89
CA VAL A 5 -13.78 12.00 -15.65
C VAL A 5 -12.88 12.89 -14.77
N PRO A 6 -13.29 14.11 -14.41
CA PRO A 6 -12.55 14.95 -13.48
C PRO A 6 -12.84 14.57 -12.03
N ILE A 7 -11.81 14.63 -11.18
CA ILE A 7 -11.90 14.45 -9.72
C ILE A 7 -11.27 15.67 -9.05
N ALA A 8 -12.01 16.35 -8.19
CA ALA A 8 -11.49 17.39 -7.34
C ALA A 8 -11.12 16.80 -5.96
N PRO A 9 -9.82 16.72 -5.61
CA PRO A 9 -9.42 16.29 -4.26
C PRO A 9 -9.88 17.29 -3.20
N VAL A 10 -10.36 16.81 -2.06
CA VAL A 10 -10.64 17.68 -0.92
C VAL A 10 -9.38 17.78 -0.06
N GLY A 11 -8.77 18.98 -0.01
CA GLY A 11 -7.50 19.24 0.63
C GLY A 11 -6.27 18.90 -0.23
N PRO A 12 -5.05 19.02 0.33
CA PRO A 12 -3.82 18.87 -0.43
C PRO A 12 -3.68 17.50 -1.09
N TYR A 13 -3.30 17.48 -2.37
CA TYR A 13 -2.99 16.26 -3.13
C TYR A 13 -1.89 16.49 -4.16
N SER A 14 -1.00 15.50 -4.31
CA SER A 14 0.05 15.46 -5.32
C SER A 14 0.05 14.11 -6.05
N LEU A 15 -0.33 14.14 -7.33
CA LEU A 15 -0.26 12.96 -8.21
C LEU A 15 1.19 12.50 -8.39
N GLU A 16 2.14 13.44 -8.41
CA GLU A 16 3.56 13.12 -8.50
C GLU A 16 4.04 12.29 -7.31
N CYS A 17 3.66 12.67 -6.08
CA CYS A 17 3.99 11.89 -4.88
C CYS A 17 3.37 10.49 -4.91
N SER A 18 2.12 10.37 -5.37
CA SER A 18 1.44 9.08 -5.56
C SER A 18 2.14 8.22 -6.61
N SER A 19 2.56 8.81 -7.73
CA SER A 19 3.30 8.12 -8.79
C SER A 19 4.65 7.61 -8.30
N ARG A 20 5.41 8.45 -7.58
CA ARG A 20 6.70 8.04 -6.99
C ARG A 20 6.55 6.89 -5.98
N PHE A 21 5.47 6.92 -5.19
CA PHE A 21 5.17 5.82 -4.28
C PHE A 21 4.90 4.52 -5.04
N LEU A 22 4.05 4.55 -6.06
CA LEU A 22 3.68 3.38 -6.85
C LEU A 22 4.87 2.77 -7.59
N CYS A 23 5.76 3.59 -8.17
CA CYS A 23 6.96 3.11 -8.83
C CYS A 23 7.93 2.37 -7.89
N GLY A 24 7.94 2.73 -6.60
CA GLY A 24 8.73 2.07 -5.56
C GLY A 24 8.02 0.93 -4.83
N PHE A 25 6.76 0.68 -5.14
CA PHE A 25 5.93 -0.28 -4.41
C PHE A 25 5.80 -1.59 -5.18
N THR A 26 6.56 -2.61 -4.76
CA THR A 26 6.64 -3.91 -5.44
C THR A 26 5.27 -4.54 -5.79
N PRO A 27 4.23 -4.49 -4.92
CA PRO A 27 2.91 -5.02 -5.28
C PRO A 27 2.26 -4.34 -6.48
N ALA A 28 2.65 -3.11 -6.81
CA ALA A 28 2.12 -2.36 -7.93
C ALA A 28 2.92 -2.55 -9.23
N SER A 29 4.01 -3.31 -9.22
CA SER A 29 4.94 -3.45 -10.34
C SER A 29 4.31 -3.99 -11.63
N GLY A 30 3.19 -4.71 -11.52
CA GLY A 30 2.39 -5.17 -12.68
C GLY A 30 1.17 -4.31 -12.99
N THR A 31 0.88 -3.30 -12.17
CA THR A 31 -0.39 -2.54 -12.22
C THR A 31 -0.20 -1.06 -12.47
N SER A 32 1.03 -0.54 -12.44
CA SER A 32 1.24 0.91 -12.59
C SER A 32 2.50 1.26 -13.34
N ALA A 33 2.47 2.39 -14.05
CA ALA A 33 3.65 3.02 -14.62
C ALA A 33 3.47 4.54 -14.62
N THR A 34 4.59 5.26 -14.44
CA THR A 34 4.63 6.69 -14.66
C THR A 34 5.19 6.94 -16.04
N LEU A 35 4.52 7.77 -16.82
CA LEU A 35 5.02 8.27 -18.09
C LEU A 35 5.69 9.64 -17.91
N ASP A 36 6.49 10.02 -18.89
CA ASP A 36 6.98 11.37 -19.03
C ASP A 36 5.79 12.35 -19.07
N ASP A 37 5.98 13.62 -18.76
CA ASP A 37 4.93 14.65 -18.61
C ASP A 37 4.01 14.52 -17.38
N GLY A 38 4.43 13.86 -16.30
CA GLY A 38 3.62 13.77 -15.08
C GLY A 38 2.33 12.95 -15.21
N ARG A 39 2.19 12.12 -16.25
CA ARG A 39 1.08 11.20 -16.45
C ARG A 39 1.32 9.91 -15.67
N LEU A 40 0.35 9.48 -14.87
CA LEU A 40 0.31 8.16 -14.23
C LEU A 40 -0.63 7.25 -15.02
N ILE A 41 -0.17 6.07 -15.42
CA ILE A 41 -1.02 5.04 -16.03
C ILE A 41 -1.16 3.89 -15.07
N LEU A 42 -2.40 3.42 -14.89
CA LEU A 42 -2.76 2.30 -14.04
C LEU A 42 -3.50 1.24 -14.85
N GLY A 43 -3.07 -0.02 -14.70
CA GLY A 43 -3.85 -1.17 -15.16
C GLY A 43 -4.34 -1.96 -13.95
N PHE A 44 -5.63 -2.23 -13.86
CA PHE A 44 -6.22 -2.94 -12.72
C PHE A 44 -7.48 -3.70 -13.14
N LEU A 45 -7.97 -4.57 -12.24
CA LEU A 45 -9.24 -5.25 -12.41
C LEU A 45 -10.37 -4.32 -11.93
N ASP A 46 -11.30 -3.97 -12.80
CA ASP A 46 -12.55 -3.33 -12.41
C ASP A 46 -13.29 -4.25 -11.44
N GLU A 47 -13.53 -3.77 -10.23
CA GLU A 47 -14.08 -4.59 -9.15
C GLU A 47 -15.59 -4.91 -9.32
N ALA A 48 -16.30 -4.13 -10.13
CA ALA A 48 -17.72 -4.35 -10.37
C ALA A 48 -17.99 -5.42 -11.45
N ARG A 49 -17.12 -5.51 -12.47
CA ARG A 49 -17.30 -6.37 -13.64
C ARG A 49 -16.27 -7.47 -13.78
N HIS A 50 -15.24 -7.46 -12.95
CA HIS A 50 -14.07 -8.33 -13.02
C HIS A 50 -13.36 -8.31 -14.40
N VAL A 51 -13.29 -7.13 -15.03
CA VAL A 51 -12.64 -6.92 -16.33
C VAL A 51 -11.37 -6.08 -16.14
N PRO A 52 -10.24 -6.45 -16.77
CA PRO A 52 -9.05 -5.63 -16.76
C PRO A 52 -9.28 -4.29 -17.48
N VAL A 53 -8.93 -3.18 -16.84
CA VAL A 53 -9.04 -1.82 -17.40
C VAL A 53 -7.73 -1.07 -17.27
N THR A 54 -7.49 -0.14 -18.20
CA THR A 54 -6.35 0.78 -18.13
C THR A 54 -6.87 2.20 -18.08
N VAL A 55 -6.35 2.99 -17.16
CA VAL A 55 -6.63 4.42 -17.02
C VAL A 55 -5.35 5.24 -17.04
N SER A 56 -5.46 6.45 -17.53
CA SER A 56 -4.40 7.47 -17.48
C SER A 56 -4.87 8.62 -16.62
N LEU A 57 -3.98 9.13 -15.77
CA LEU A 57 -4.27 10.23 -14.86
C LEU A 57 -3.31 11.39 -15.09
N ARG A 58 -3.88 12.60 -15.08
CA ARG A 58 -3.11 13.86 -15.05
C ARG A 58 -3.70 14.78 -13.99
N GLN A 59 -2.83 15.51 -13.30
CA GLN A 59 -3.25 16.56 -12.37
C GLN A 59 -3.12 17.91 -13.06
N ASP A 60 -4.20 18.71 -13.02
CA ASP A 60 -4.21 20.04 -13.59
C ASP A 60 -3.35 21.00 -12.73
N ALA A 61 -2.55 21.83 -13.40
CA ALA A 61 -1.83 22.90 -12.73
C ALA A 61 -2.82 23.92 -12.15
N GLY A 62 -2.59 24.37 -10.93
CA GLY A 62 -3.38 25.41 -10.27
C GLY A 62 -4.70 24.95 -9.64
N ALA A 63 -5.51 24.16 -10.31
CA ALA A 63 -6.81 23.70 -9.79
C ALA A 63 -6.73 22.44 -8.92
N GLY A 64 -5.60 21.74 -8.95
CA GLY A 64 -5.39 20.50 -8.20
C GLY A 64 -6.30 19.33 -8.63
N ALA A 65 -7.18 19.52 -9.62
CA ALA A 65 -8.06 18.48 -10.14
C ALA A 65 -7.26 17.36 -10.82
N VAL A 66 -7.71 16.12 -10.65
CA VAL A 66 -7.16 14.94 -11.33
C VAL A 66 -8.12 14.51 -12.41
N ARG A 67 -7.66 14.45 -13.65
CA ARG A 67 -8.42 13.93 -14.79
C ARG A 67 -8.10 12.48 -15.00
N ILE A 68 -9.13 11.63 -15.03
CA ILE A 68 -9.03 10.22 -15.37
C ILE A 68 -9.49 10.07 -16.82
N GLU A 69 -8.66 9.43 -17.63
CA GLU A 69 -8.97 9.05 -19.00
C GLU A 69 -8.95 7.52 -19.08
N ILE A 70 -10.05 6.92 -19.59
CA ILE A 70 -10.24 5.47 -19.67
C ILE A 70 -9.90 4.99 -21.08
N ALA A 71 -8.99 4.01 -21.19
CA ALA A 71 -8.61 3.42 -22.48
C ALA A 71 -9.79 2.68 -23.10
N GLY A 72 -10.01 2.86 -24.41
CA GLY A 72 -11.12 2.24 -25.13
C GLY A 72 -12.46 2.93 -24.93
N GLY A 73 -12.55 3.88 -24.00
CA GLY A 73 -13.80 4.51 -23.59
C GLY A 73 -14.60 3.64 -22.62
N ALA A 74 -15.65 4.20 -22.07
CA ALA A 74 -16.59 3.49 -21.18
C ALA A 74 -17.95 4.17 -21.26
N GLU A 75 -19.02 3.43 -21.06
CA GLU A 75 -20.34 4.01 -20.83
C GLU A 75 -20.35 4.79 -19.50
N ARG A 76 -21.32 5.72 -19.35
CA ARG A 76 -21.34 6.62 -18.21
C ARG A 76 -21.31 5.88 -16.85
N GLY A 77 -22.13 4.86 -16.67
CA GLY A 77 -22.19 4.08 -15.43
C GLY A 77 -20.90 3.33 -15.15
N GLU A 78 -20.26 2.80 -16.18
CA GLU A 78 -18.95 2.14 -16.08
C GLU A 78 -17.84 3.14 -15.73
N ALA A 79 -17.85 4.30 -16.38
CA ALA A 79 -16.89 5.37 -16.12
C ALA A 79 -16.98 5.87 -14.67
N ASP A 80 -18.20 6.01 -14.13
CA ASP A 80 -18.44 6.42 -12.75
C ASP A 80 -17.94 5.37 -11.76
N ALA A 81 -18.15 4.06 -12.02
CA ALA A 81 -17.65 2.97 -11.19
C ALA A 81 -16.11 2.92 -11.19
N ILE A 82 -15.48 3.01 -12.35
CA ILE A 82 -14.03 3.05 -12.50
C ILE A 82 -13.47 4.30 -11.77
N ALA A 83 -14.09 5.46 -11.92
CA ALA A 83 -13.65 6.67 -11.25
C ALA A 83 -13.78 6.56 -9.72
N LYS A 84 -14.83 5.93 -9.20
CA LYS A 84 -15.00 5.63 -7.77
C LYS A 84 -13.86 4.75 -7.26
N GLN A 85 -13.53 3.68 -7.98
CA GLN A 85 -12.42 2.78 -7.64
C GLN A 85 -11.07 3.53 -7.65
N VAL A 86 -10.79 4.33 -8.68
CA VAL A 86 -9.57 5.15 -8.76
C VAL A 86 -9.50 6.18 -7.63
N LYS A 87 -10.63 6.83 -7.25
CA LYS A 87 -10.68 7.72 -6.09
C LYS A 87 -10.20 7.02 -4.83
N ARG A 88 -10.69 5.80 -4.55
CA ARG A 88 -10.26 5.00 -3.41
C ARG A 88 -8.77 4.61 -3.53
N MET A 89 -8.34 4.14 -4.70
CA MET A 89 -6.93 3.76 -4.93
C MET A 89 -5.97 4.89 -4.59
N LEU A 90 -6.30 6.11 -4.95
CA LEU A 90 -5.46 7.30 -4.72
C LEU A 90 -5.82 8.07 -3.44
N SER A 91 -6.72 7.52 -2.61
CA SER A 91 -7.23 8.18 -1.39
C SER A 91 -7.82 9.58 -1.66
N LEU A 92 -8.47 9.76 -2.82
CA LEU A 92 -9.09 11.02 -3.24
C LEU A 92 -10.54 11.14 -2.74
N ASP A 93 -11.09 10.08 -2.20
CA ASP A 93 -12.42 9.97 -1.60
C ASP A 93 -12.46 10.39 -0.11
N HIS A 94 -11.34 10.88 0.41
CA HIS A 94 -11.22 11.39 1.77
C HIS A 94 -10.86 12.88 1.79
N ASP A 95 -11.35 13.58 2.81
CA ASP A 95 -10.93 14.95 3.11
C ASP A 95 -9.56 14.93 3.80
N ALA A 96 -8.56 15.59 3.22
CA ALA A 96 -7.21 15.68 3.76
C ALA A 96 -6.91 17.03 4.43
N ARG A 97 -7.88 17.95 4.56
CA ARG A 97 -7.67 19.27 5.19
C ARG A 97 -7.25 19.14 6.64
N GLY A 98 -7.82 18.20 7.38
CA GLY A 98 -7.50 17.94 8.76
C GLY A 98 -6.08 17.38 9.02
N LEU A 99 -5.28 17.08 7.98
CA LEU A 99 -3.86 16.74 8.18
C LEU A 99 -3.05 17.89 8.78
N ALA A 100 -3.46 19.15 8.54
CA ALA A 100 -2.84 20.32 9.14
C ALA A 100 -3.03 20.32 10.68
N ASP A 101 -4.21 19.91 11.16
CA ASP A 101 -4.48 19.83 12.60
C ASP A 101 -3.68 18.69 13.26
N VAL A 102 -3.44 17.59 12.55
CA VAL A 102 -2.55 16.53 13.03
C VAL A 102 -1.12 17.04 13.14
N ALA A 103 -0.65 17.83 12.17
CA ALA A 103 0.68 18.44 12.21
C ALA A 103 0.87 19.37 13.43
N THR A 104 -0.15 20.09 13.86
CA THR A 104 -0.06 20.93 15.08
C THR A 104 0.04 20.10 16.36
N ARG A 105 -0.54 18.90 16.38
CA ARG A 105 -0.56 18.00 17.55
C ARG A 105 0.70 17.13 17.66
N ASP A 106 1.44 16.96 16.57
CA ASP A 106 2.59 16.06 16.52
C ASP A 106 3.72 16.64 15.63
N PRO A 107 4.79 17.20 16.23
CA PRO A 107 5.92 17.76 15.47
C PRO A 107 6.67 16.77 14.59
N ILE A 108 6.62 15.46 14.92
CA ILE A 108 7.23 14.41 14.09
C ILE A 108 6.42 14.26 12.81
N VAL A 109 5.10 14.22 12.94
CA VAL A 109 4.18 14.13 11.80
C VAL A 109 4.23 15.40 10.96
N ALA A 110 4.35 16.59 11.57
CA ALA A 110 4.51 17.85 10.85
C ALA A 110 5.67 17.78 9.85
N ARG A 111 6.85 17.38 10.30
CA ARG A 111 8.03 17.22 9.43
C ARG A 111 7.81 16.22 8.29
N MET A 112 7.03 15.16 8.53
CA MET A 112 6.69 14.18 7.51
C MET A 112 5.74 14.74 6.45
N ILE A 113 4.80 15.58 6.86
CA ILE A 113 3.86 16.24 5.94
C ILE A 113 4.61 17.26 5.08
N GLU A 114 5.49 18.06 5.69
CA GLU A 114 6.33 19.04 5.00
C GLU A 114 7.27 18.40 3.96
N ALA A 115 7.84 17.24 4.26
CA ALA A 115 8.74 16.56 3.34
C ALA A 115 8.04 15.90 2.14
N MET A 116 6.74 15.64 2.23
CA MET A 116 5.92 15.06 1.17
C MET A 116 4.58 15.79 1.07
N PRO A 117 4.57 17.05 0.60
CA PRO A 117 3.36 17.84 0.53
C PRO A 117 2.35 17.18 -0.43
N GLY A 118 1.09 17.12 0.00
CA GLY A 118 0.02 16.53 -0.80
C GLY A 118 0.09 15.01 -1.00
N PHE A 119 1.06 14.30 -0.44
CA PHE A 119 1.08 12.84 -0.51
C PHE A 119 -0.11 12.24 0.24
N ARG A 120 -0.81 11.32 -0.40
CA ARG A 120 -1.80 10.43 0.22
C ARG A 120 -1.40 8.99 -0.08
N PRO A 121 -1.49 8.05 0.89
CA PRO A 121 -1.18 6.66 0.64
C PRO A 121 -2.01 6.07 -0.49
N VAL A 122 -1.37 5.37 -1.42
CA VAL A 122 -2.06 4.68 -2.51
C VAL A 122 -2.50 3.31 -2.01
N CYS A 123 -3.75 2.97 -2.24
CA CYS A 123 -4.35 1.68 -1.91
C CYS A 123 -4.19 0.67 -3.05
N PHE A 124 -4.41 -0.61 -2.76
CA PHE A 124 -4.62 -1.62 -3.79
C PHE A 124 -5.88 -1.30 -4.60
N PRO A 125 -5.98 -1.82 -5.83
CA PRO A 125 -7.17 -1.61 -6.65
C PRO A 125 -8.46 -2.04 -5.98
N SER A 126 -8.42 -3.13 -5.21
CA SER A 126 -9.59 -3.64 -4.48
C SER A 126 -9.16 -4.42 -3.23
N PRO A 127 -10.07 -4.69 -2.27
CA PRO A 127 -9.84 -5.62 -1.18
C PRO A 127 -9.45 -7.01 -1.67
N TYR A 128 -10.05 -7.47 -2.78
CA TYR A 128 -9.69 -8.71 -3.45
C TYR A 128 -8.22 -8.72 -3.91
N ALA A 129 -7.78 -7.69 -4.61
CA ALA A 129 -6.39 -7.58 -5.07
C ALA A 129 -5.41 -7.55 -3.88
N ALA A 130 -5.76 -6.87 -2.79
CA ALA A 130 -4.97 -6.84 -1.56
C ALA A 130 -4.90 -8.24 -0.90
N ALA A 131 -5.99 -9.00 -0.88
CA ALA A 131 -6.05 -10.35 -0.32
C ALA A 131 -5.25 -11.35 -1.17
N VAL A 132 -5.38 -11.31 -2.50
CA VAL A 132 -4.59 -12.12 -3.43
C VAL A 132 -3.09 -11.88 -3.22
N TRP A 133 -2.68 -10.60 -3.20
CA TRP A 133 -1.29 -10.24 -2.90
C TRP A 133 -0.86 -10.75 -1.52
N GLY A 134 -1.68 -10.53 -0.49
CA GLY A 134 -1.39 -10.96 0.89
C GLY A 134 -1.14 -12.46 0.99
N VAL A 135 -1.91 -13.29 0.26
CA VAL A 135 -1.72 -14.75 0.21
C VAL A 135 -0.49 -15.13 -0.62
N LEU A 136 -0.29 -14.53 -1.79
CA LEU A 136 0.86 -14.83 -2.65
C LEU A 136 2.18 -14.52 -1.95
N ALA A 137 2.26 -13.39 -1.25
CA ALA A 137 3.48 -12.93 -0.59
C ALA A 137 3.85 -13.70 0.68
N GLN A 138 2.99 -14.62 1.17
CA GLN A 138 3.28 -15.39 2.39
C GLN A 138 4.54 -16.23 2.24
N ARG A 139 5.52 -15.99 3.14
CA ARG A 139 6.76 -16.78 3.27
C ARG A 139 7.64 -16.83 2.01
N ILE A 140 7.52 -15.86 1.12
CA ILE A 140 8.40 -15.72 -0.05
C ILE A 140 8.82 -14.25 -0.21
N PRO A 141 9.96 -13.98 -0.86
CA PRO A 141 10.36 -12.61 -1.19
C PRO A 141 9.30 -11.90 -2.05
N MET A 142 9.10 -10.59 -1.80
CA MET A 142 8.11 -9.78 -2.53
C MET A 142 8.32 -9.78 -4.05
N THR A 143 9.57 -9.83 -4.50
CA THR A 143 9.90 -9.93 -5.94
C THR A 143 9.44 -11.24 -6.56
N VAL A 144 9.54 -12.35 -5.82
CA VAL A 144 9.03 -13.66 -6.25
C VAL A 144 7.50 -13.65 -6.28
N ALA A 145 6.86 -13.05 -5.27
CA ALA A 145 5.40 -12.90 -5.24
C ALA A 145 4.89 -12.07 -6.44
N ALA A 146 5.56 -10.96 -6.77
CA ALA A 146 5.22 -10.13 -7.93
C ALA A 146 5.35 -10.89 -9.25
N ALA A 147 6.44 -11.65 -9.42
CA ALA A 147 6.63 -12.48 -10.61
C ALA A 147 5.57 -13.59 -10.73
N LEU A 148 5.17 -14.22 -9.59
CA LEU A 148 4.10 -15.20 -9.58
C LEU A 148 2.74 -14.56 -9.94
N GLN A 149 2.44 -13.40 -9.37
CA GLN A 149 1.21 -12.66 -9.70
C GLN A 149 1.13 -12.35 -11.19
N GLN A 150 2.20 -11.84 -11.78
CA GLN A 150 2.26 -11.55 -13.21
C GLN A 150 2.05 -12.80 -14.07
N ARG A 151 2.70 -13.92 -13.72
CA ARG A 151 2.55 -15.20 -14.46
C ARG A 151 1.12 -15.73 -14.36
N ILE A 152 0.49 -15.66 -13.19
CA ILE A 152 -0.91 -16.05 -12.99
C ILE A 152 -1.82 -15.15 -13.84
N ALA A 153 -1.60 -13.83 -13.81
CA ALA A 153 -2.37 -12.88 -14.61
C ALA A 153 -2.30 -13.21 -16.11
N ILE A 154 -1.12 -13.47 -16.64
CA ILE A 154 -0.93 -13.89 -18.05
C ILE A 154 -1.68 -15.18 -18.34
N ALA A 155 -1.52 -16.20 -17.49
CA ALA A 155 -2.16 -17.53 -17.69
C ALA A 155 -3.69 -17.48 -17.63
N THR A 156 -4.24 -16.50 -16.91
CA THR A 156 -5.70 -16.30 -16.76
C THR A 156 -6.27 -15.29 -17.76
N GLY A 157 -5.42 -14.70 -18.62
CA GLY A 157 -5.84 -13.67 -19.57
C GLY A 157 -6.14 -12.31 -18.91
N SER A 158 -5.68 -12.10 -17.68
CA SER A 158 -5.81 -10.80 -16.99
C SER A 158 -4.73 -9.85 -17.48
N VAL A 159 -4.94 -9.31 -18.68
CA VAL A 159 -4.02 -8.42 -19.38
C VAL A 159 -4.81 -7.22 -19.91
N THR A 160 -4.26 -6.04 -19.78
CA THR A 160 -4.84 -4.80 -20.33
C THR A 160 -3.74 -3.89 -20.83
N SER A 161 -4.04 -3.04 -21.80
CA SER A 161 -3.08 -2.13 -22.41
C SER A 161 -3.66 -0.75 -22.66
N GLY A 162 -2.81 0.26 -22.55
CA GLY A 162 -3.15 1.64 -22.91
C GLY A 162 -1.90 2.51 -22.91
N TRP A 163 -1.89 3.53 -23.74
CA TRP A 163 -0.80 4.50 -23.88
C TRP A 163 0.60 3.84 -24.02
N GLY A 164 0.69 2.77 -24.83
CA GLY A 164 1.94 2.05 -25.07
C GLY A 164 2.46 1.19 -23.91
N ARG A 165 1.63 0.95 -22.89
CA ARG A 165 1.96 0.12 -21.73
C ARG A 165 1.04 -1.08 -21.64
N THR A 166 1.56 -2.20 -21.14
CA THR A 166 0.79 -3.42 -20.86
C THR A 166 0.89 -3.74 -19.38
N PHE A 167 -0.22 -4.10 -18.79
CA PHE A 167 -0.38 -4.38 -17.37
C PHE A 167 -0.97 -5.78 -17.15
N HIS A 168 -0.65 -6.35 -16.01
CA HIS A 168 -1.04 -7.69 -15.61
C HIS A 168 -1.73 -7.61 -14.22
N PRO A 169 -2.96 -7.10 -14.14
CA PRO A 169 -3.68 -6.99 -12.86
C PRO A 169 -3.99 -8.36 -12.26
N SER A 170 -4.43 -8.37 -11.00
CA SER A 170 -4.92 -9.59 -10.36
C SER A 170 -5.95 -10.28 -11.26
N PRO A 171 -5.95 -11.62 -11.37
CA PRO A 171 -6.92 -12.34 -12.19
C PRO A 171 -8.33 -12.13 -11.67
N ALA A 172 -9.32 -12.18 -12.55
CA ALA A 172 -10.72 -12.26 -12.15
C ALA A 172 -10.94 -13.45 -11.21
N PRO A 173 -11.78 -13.33 -10.16
CA PRO A 173 -12.02 -14.43 -9.23
C PRO A 173 -12.42 -15.74 -9.92
N GLU A 174 -13.30 -15.68 -10.92
CA GLU A 174 -13.77 -16.83 -11.70
C GLU A 174 -12.63 -17.51 -12.46
N ARG A 175 -11.73 -16.71 -13.03
CA ARG A 175 -10.56 -17.21 -13.75
C ARG A 175 -9.54 -17.85 -12.82
N LEU A 176 -9.38 -17.28 -11.61
CA LEU A 176 -8.50 -17.84 -10.58
C LEU A 176 -9.01 -19.19 -10.09
N LEU A 177 -10.32 -19.34 -9.90
CA LEU A 177 -10.96 -20.62 -9.54
C LEU A 177 -10.79 -21.71 -10.63
N GLY A 178 -10.68 -21.30 -11.88
CA GLY A 178 -10.41 -22.22 -13.01
C GLY A 178 -9.00 -22.83 -13.02
N LEU A 179 -8.04 -22.29 -12.22
CA LEU A 179 -6.70 -22.83 -12.10
C LEU A 179 -6.62 -23.88 -10.98
N ALA A 180 -6.66 -25.16 -11.29
CA ALA A 180 -6.50 -26.23 -10.28
C ALA A 180 -5.11 -26.20 -9.63
N THR A 181 -4.06 -25.97 -10.43
CA THR A 181 -2.66 -25.88 -9.99
C THR A 181 -1.91 -24.82 -10.78
N PHE A 182 -0.82 -24.32 -10.19
CA PHE A 182 0.06 -23.37 -10.89
C PHE A 182 1.53 -23.56 -10.49
N ALA A 183 2.44 -23.58 -11.47
CA ALA A 183 3.86 -23.80 -11.22
C ALA A 183 4.48 -22.72 -10.34
N GLY A 184 5.03 -23.10 -9.19
CA GLY A 184 5.59 -22.23 -8.18
C GLY A 184 4.59 -21.81 -7.09
N VAL A 185 3.36 -22.31 -7.13
CA VAL A 185 2.35 -22.14 -6.08
C VAL A 185 2.03 -23.50 -5.48
N SER A 186 2.21 -23.66 -4.17
CA SER A 186 1.85 -24.93 -3.50
C SER A 186 0.33 -25.17 -3.51
N ALA A 187 -0.09 -26.43 -3.41
CA ALA A 187 -1.50 -26.79 -3.35
C ALA A 187 -2.24 -26.06 -2.21
N GLU A 188 -1.59 -25.91 -1.04
CA GLU A 188 -2.15 -25.17 0.10
C GLU A 188 -2.31 -23.67 -0.22
N LYS A 189 -1.32 -23.05 -0.88
CA LYS A 189 -1.43 -21.64 -1.27
C LYS A 189 -2.48 -21.45 -2.36
N MET A 190 -2.63 -22.40 -3.29
CA MET A 190 -3.71 -22.40 -4.28
C MET A 190 -5.09 -22.47 -3.61
N ALA A 191 -5.27 -23.39 -2.64
CA ALA A 191 -6.51 -23.48 -1.89
C ALA A 191 -6.87 -22.21 -1.13
N ARG A 192 -5.87 -21.47 -0.60
CA ARG A 192 -6.07 -20.14 0.01
C ARG A 192 -6.48 -19.08 -1.02
N LEU A 193 -5.85 -19.08 -2.20
CA LEU A 193 -6.23 -18.18 -3.30
C LEU A 193 -7.65 -18.44 -3.78
N HIS A 194 -8.08 -19.71 -3.87
CA HIS A 194 -9.45 -20.07 -4.18
C HIS A 194 -10.43 -19.57 -3.11
N ALA A 195 -10.08 -19.72 -1.83
CA ALA A 195 -10.93 -19.21 -0.74
C ALA A 195 -11.11 -17.68 -0.82
N VAL A 196 -10.06 -16.95 -1.19
CA VAL A 196 -10.12 -15.50 -1.44
C VAL A 196 -11.00 -15.18 -2.67
N ALA A 197 -10.91 -15.96 -3.74
CA ALA A 197 -11.75 -15.77 -4.93
C ALA A 197 -13.23 -16.04 -4.63
N VAL A 198 -13.55 -17.12 -3.89
CA VAL A 198 -14.91 -17.39 -3.42
C VAL A 198 -15.45 -16.24 -2.56
N ALA A 199 -14.66 -15.78 -1.59
CA ALA A 199 -15.05 -14.66 -0.74
C ALA A 199 -15.33 -13.36 -1.51
N ALA A 200 -14.59 -13.12 -2.62
CA ALA A 200 -14.87 -12.00 -3.49
C ALA A 200 -16.22 -12.13 -4.21
N LEU A 201 -16.51 -13.32 -4.77
CA LEU A 201 -17.80 -13.61 -5.44
C LEU A 201 -18.99 -13.57 -4.47
N GLU A 202 -18.76 -13.89 -3.20
CA GLU A 202 -19.77 -13.77 -2.13
C GLU A 202 -19.95 -12.33 -1.62
N GLY A 203 -19.22 -11.34 -2.17
CA GLY A 203 -19.27 -9.93 -1.75
C GLY A 203 -18.58 -9.64 -0.43
N LYS A 204 -17.88 -10.62 0.19
CA LYS A 204 -17.16 -10.41 1.46
C LYS A 204 -15.98 -9.45 1.33
N LEU A 205 -15.47 -9.27 0.10
CA LEU A 205 -14.36 -8.37 -0.24
C LEU A 205 -14.84 -7.12 -0.99
N ASP A 206 -16.10 -6.71 -0.79
CA ASP A 206 -16.61 -5.42 -1.25
C ASP A 206 -16.06 -4.29 -0.37
N ALA A 207 -15.53 -3.24 -1.00
CA ALA A 207 -14.86 -2.15 -0.31
C ALA A 207 -15.82 -1.29 0.51
N ASP A 208 -17.01 -0.98 -0.02
CA ASP A 208 -17.99 -0.14 0.66
C ASP A 208 -18.60 -0.89 1.85
N ARG A 209 -18.89 -2.18 1.67
CA ARG A 209 -19.35 -3.04 2.74
C ARG A 209 -18.34 -3.09 3.90
N LEU A 210 -17.06 -3.33 3.60
CA LEU A 210 -16.01 -3.40 4.62
C LEU A 210 -15.83 -2.06 5.35
N ARG A 211 -15.96 -0.94 4.65
CA ARG A 211 -15.90 0.40 5.23
C ARG A 211 -17.09 0.73 6.13
N ALA A 212 -18.25 0.16 5.85
CA ALA A 212 -19.47 0.37 6.64
C ALA A 212 -19.48 -0.39 7.97
N LEU A 213 -18.61 -1.40 8.12
CA LEU A 213 -18.49 -2.17 9.36
C LEU A 213 -17.58 -1.48 10.39
N PRO A 214 -17.81 -1.67 11.69
CA PRO A 214 -16.79 -1.41 12.68
C PRO A 214 -15.50 -2.17 12.35
N ALA A 215 -14.33 -1.51 12.44
CA ALA A 215 -13.06 -2.10 11.98
C ALA A 215 -12.74 -3.46 12.60
N ALA A 216 -12.99 -3.63 13.90
CA ALA A 216 -12.80 -4.91 14.59
C ALA A 216 -13.64 -6.02 13.95
N ARG A 217 -14.93 -5.76 13.66
CA ARG A 217 -15.81 -6.72 13.01
C ARG A 217 -15.36 -7.04 11.58
N ALA A 218 -14.97 -6.03 10.81
CA ALA A 218 -14.44 -6.24 9.46
C ALA A 218 -13.19 -7.12 9.48
N ILE A 219 -12.27 -6.90 10.43
CA ILE A 219 -11.06 -7.71 10.61
C ILE A 219 -11.43 -9.16 10.98
N ASP A 220 -12.38 -9.37 11.88
CA ASP A 220 -12.81 -10.71 12.29
C ASP A 220 -13.46 -11.48 11.12
N GLU A 221 -14.32 -10.81 10.35
CA GLU A 221 -14.92 -11.41 9.15
C GLU A 221 -13.84 -11.78 8.10
N LEU A 222 -12.88 -10.91 7.86
CA LEU A 222 -11.77 -11.15 6.93
C LEU A 222 -10.90 -12.33 7.40
N ARG A 223 -10.66 -12.48 8.70
CA ARG A 223 -9.91 -13.60 9.29
C ARG A 223 -10.63 -14.94 9.15
N GLY A 224 -11.93 -14.94 8.94
CA GLY A 224 -12.71 -16.12 8.60
C GLY A 224 -12.41 -16.70 7.22
N ILE A 225 -11.74 -15.96 6.33
CA ILE A 225 -11.33 -16.44 5.01
C ILE A 225 -10.06 -17.29 5.16
N ARG A 226 -10.08 -18.53 4.65
CA ARG A 226 -8.90 -19.41 4.71
C ARG A 226 -7.66 -18.74 4.13
N GLY A 227 -6.59 -18.67 4.92
CA GLY A 227 -5.33 -18.06 4.52
C GLY A 227 -5.20 -16.57 4.84
N VAL A 228 -6.24 -15.93 5.36
CA VAL A 228 -6.20 -14.54 5.82
C VAL A 228 -5.91 -14.51 7.32
N GLY A 229 -4.65 -14.22 7.66
CA GLY A 229 -4.23 -14.01 9.05
C GLY A 229 -4.41 -12.54 9.50
N PRO A 230 -4.04 -12.21 10.76
CA PRO A 230 -4.20 -10.85 11.30
C PRO A 230 -3.59 -9.77 10.41
N TRP A 231 -2.34 -9.94 9.96
CA TRP A 231 -1.68 -9.00 9.07
C TRP A 231 -2.42 -8.83 7.73
N THR A 232 -2.85 -9.94 7.12
CA THR A 232 -3.57 -9.88 5.83
C THR A 232 -4.93 -9.20 6.00
N ALA A 233 -5.65 -9.46 7.10
CA ALA A 233 -6.93 -8.82 7.38
C ALA A 233 -6.81 -7.30 7.55
N GLU A 234 -5.86 -6.82 8.37
CA GLU A 234 -5.55 -5.40 8.49
C GLU A 234 -5.15 -4.78 7.15
N HIS A 235 -4.32 -5.49 6.38
CA HIS A 235 -3.86 -5.05 5.06
C HIS A 235 -5.03 -4.91 4.07
N VAL A 236 -5.93 -5.88 4.01
CA VAL A 236 -7.14 -5.84 3.16
C VAL A 236 -8.05 -4.69 3.57
N LEU A 237 -8.32 -4.54 4.86
CA LEU A 237 -9.20 -3.48 5.36
C LEU A 237 -8.63 -2.10 5.07
N MET A 238 -7.37 -1.85 5.40
CA MET A 238 -6.80 -0.50 5.33
C MET A 238 -6.27 -0.18 3.93
N ARG A 239 -5.58 -1.12 3.28
CA ARG A 239 -4.92 -0.88 1.99
C ARG A 239 -5.72 -1.38 0.79
N GLY A 240 -6.72 -2.23 0.98
CA GLY A 240 -7.67 -2.68 -0.03
C GLY A 240 -8.95 -1.85 -0.03
N SER A 241 -9.60 -1.71 1.13
CA SER A 241 -10.83 -0.93 1.24
C SER A 241 -10.59 0.57 1.41
N GLY A 242 -9.38 1.00 1.84
CA GLY A 242 -9.06 2.40 2.05
C GLY A 242 -9.59 2.96 3.37
N VAL A 243 -9.66 2.16 4.43
CA VAL A 243 -9.96 2.65 5.79
C VAL A 243 -8.78 3.47 6.28
N VAL A 244 -9.02 4.73 6.62
CA VAL A 244 -7.98 5.73 6.92
C VAL A 244 -7.66 5.81 8.40
N ASP A 245 -8.68 5.71 9.26
CA ASP A 245 -8.51 5.91 10.70
C ASP A 245 -8.39 4.60 11.48
N GLU A 246 -7.48 3.74 11.05
CA GLU A 246 -7.05 2.57 11.79
C GLU A 246 -5.52 2.45 11.78
N LEU A 247 -4.93 1.82 12.81
CA LEU A 247 -3.50 1.59 12.89
C LEU A 247 -3.18 0.13 12.58
N PRO A 248 -2.34 -0.17 11.55
CA PRO A 248 -1.96 -1.55 11.23
C PRO A 248 -0.92 -2.08 12.24
N THR A 249 -1.37 -2.56 13.37
CA THR A 249 -0.50 -3.04 14.47
C THR A 249 0.09 -4.41 14.22
N ALA A 250 -0.49 -5.21 13.31
CA ALA A 250 0.09 -6.48 12.87
C ALA A 250 1.22 -6.30 11.82
N GLU A 251 1.52 -5.06 11.38
CA GLU A 251 2.63 -4.75 10.48
C GLU A 251 3.88 -4.37 11.28
N PRO A 252 4.91 -5.24 11.37
CA PRO A 252 6.10 -4.99 12.20
C PRO A 252 6.88 -3.74 11.78
N ARG A 253 6.80 -3.35 10.49
CA ARG A 253 7.46 -2.13 10.00
C ARG A 253 6.85 -0.87 10.58
N VAL A 254 5.55 -0.88 10.88
CA VAL A 254 4.88 0.25 11.56
C VAL A 254 5.40 0.40 12.98
N LEU A 255 5.49 -0.70 13.75
CA LEU A 255 6.01 -0.66 15.12
C LEU A 255 7.47 -0.22 15.16
N ARG A 256 8.30 -0.71 14.23
CA ARG A 256 9.69 -0.25 14.08
C ARG A 256 9.77 1.23 13.70
N ALA A 257 8.91 1.68 12.79
CA ALA A 257 8.87 3.09 12.38
C ALA A 257 8.50 4.01 13.55
N LEU A 258 7.58 3.57 14.40
CA LEU A 258 7.24 4.25 15.65
C LEU A 258 8.44 4.31 16.59
N GLN A 259 9.10 3.18 16.83
CA GLN A 259 10.28 3.12 17.67
C GLN A 259 11.34 4.14 17.23
N GLU A 260 11.67 4.14 15.93
CA GLU A 260 12.71 5.02 15.38
C GLU A 260 12.28 6.49 15.37
N ALA A 261 11.04 6.79 15.00
CA ALA A 261 10.55 8.15 14.88
C ALA A 261 10.43 8.85 16.25
N TYR A 262 10.01 8.11 17.27
CA TYR A 262 9.81 8.64 18.64
C TYR A 262 10.98 8.36 19.58
N GLY A 263 12.04 7.67 19.13
CA GLY A 263 13.23 7.36 19.95
C GLY A 263 12.89 6.44 21.12
N LEU A 264 11.98 5.48 20.93
CA LEU A 264 11.60 4.56 22.00
C LEU A 264 12.73 3.54 22.26
N GLU A 265 12.96 3.19 23.52
CA GLU A 265 14.00 2.23 23.91
C GLU A 265 13.75 0.83 23.33
N ALA A 266 12.50 0.42 23.28
CA ALA A 266 12.06 -0.86 22.73
C ALA A 266 10.96 -0.68 21.66
N MET A 267 10.73 -1.73 20.87
CA MET A 267 9.61 -1.75 19.94
C MET A 267 8.30 -1.73 20.73
N PRO A 268 7.40 -0.78 20.45
CA PRO A 268 6.15 -0.65 21.20
C PRO A 268 5.26 -1.87 20.98
N SER A 269 4.50 -2.24 22.01
CA SER A 269 3.36 -3.15 21.89
C SER A 269 2.26 -2.54 20.99
N ALA A 270 1.30 -3.37 20.58
CA ALA A 270 0.15 -2.88 19.81
C ALA A 270 -0.68 -1.83 20.57
N GLU A 271 -0.77 -1.94 21.89
CA GLU A 271 -1.49 -1.01 22.75
C GLU A 271 -0.77 0.32 22.86
N GLU A 272 0.54 0.31 23.14
CA GLU A 272 1.38 1.52 23.17
C GLU A 272 1.40 2.23 21.82
N ALA A 273 1.47 1.47 20.73
CA ALA A 273 1.40 2.02 19.38
C ALA A 273 0.06 2.72 19.11
N ARG A 274 -1.07 2.14 19.55
CA ARG A 274 -2.39 2.79 19.43
C ARG A 274 -2.47 4.05 20.29
N ALA A 275 -1.94 4.04 21.51
CA ALA A 275 -1.90 5.21 22.37
C ALA A 275 -1.10 6.37 21.75
N ILE A 276 0.06 6.06 21.13
CA ILE A 276 0.82 7.05 20.35
C ILE A 276 0.00 7.58 19.18
N ALA A 277 -0.64 6.70 18.43
CA ALA A 277 -1.37 7.04 17.21
C ALA A 277 -2.71 7.76 17.46
N GLU A 278 -3.19 7.86 18.69
CA GLU A 278 -4.46 8.53 19.01
C GLU A 278 -4.46 10.00 18.58
N ARG A 279 -3.31 10.67 18.70
CA ARG A 279 -3.10 12.05 18.23
C ARG A 279 -3.15 12.24 16.72
N TRP A 280 -3.12 11.14 15.93
CA TRP A 280 -3.14 11.18 14.47
C TRP A 280 -4.55 11.09 13.88
N ARG A 281 -5.57 10.88 14.71
CA ARG A 281 -6.95 10.82 14.22
C ARG A 281 -7.33 12.09 13.44
N PRO A 282 -8.04 11.89 12.35
CA PRO A 282 -8.62 10.64 11.80
C PRO A 282 -7.76 10.00 10.70
N TYR A 283 -6.42 10.13 10.70
CA TYR A 283 -5.52 9.69 9.62
C TYR A 283 -4.47 8.66 10.07
N ARG A 284 -4.78 7.80 11.05
CA ARG A 284 -3.81 6.88 11.67
C ARG A 284 -3.08 6.00 10.64
N MET A 285 -3.81 5.40 9.67
CA MET A 285 -3.21 4.60 8.61
C MET A 285 -2.33 5.45 7.67
N TRP A 286 -2.77 6.66 7.32
CA TRP A 286 -1.99 7.53 6.45
C TRP A 286 -0.66 7.94 7.08
N ILE A 287 -0.66 8.25 8.37
CA ILE A 287 0.57 8.59 9.10
C ILE A 287 1.48 7.36 9.23
N ALA A 288 0.92 6.18 9.55
CA ALA A 288 1.68 4.93 9.63
C ALA A 288 2.40 4.62 8.29
N VAL A 289 1.74 4.78 7.14
CA VAL A 289 2.37 4.60 5.83
C VAL A 289 3.49 5.59 5.59
N ARG A 290 3.30 6.88 5.95
CA ARG A 290 4.35 7.90 5.84
C ARG A 290 5.57 7.55 6.69
N MET A 291 5.37 7.04 7.91
CA MET A 291 6.45 6.60 8.79
C MET A 291 7.24 5.43 8.19
N VAL A 292 6.56 4.41 7.68
CA VAL A 292 7.22 3.27 7.02
C VAL A 292 8.00 3.72 5.78
N MET A 293 7.50 4.68 5.01
CA MET A 293 8.25 5.26 3.89
C MET A 293 9.51 6.00 4.34
N GLY A 294 9.47 6.64 5.50
CA GLY A 294 10.63 7.29 6.12
C GLY A 294 11.76 6.30 6.43
N LEU A 295 11.43 5.11 6.95
CA LEU A 295 12.40 4.02 7.18
C LEU A 295 13.10 3.56 5.91
N SER A 296 12.34 3.38 4.83
CA SER A 296 12.86 2.85 3.55
C SER A 296 13.83 3.82 2.87
N ARG A 297 13.71 5.09 3.17
CA ARG A 297 14.66 6.13 2.77
C ARG A 297 15.68 6.33 3.88
N SER A 298 16.63 5.38 4.07
CA SER A 298 17.71 5.47 5.06
C SER A 298 18.45 6.81 4.95
N GLY A 299 17.86 7.85 5.43
CA GLY A 299 18.27 9.24 5.25
C GLY A 299 17.22 10.26 5.46
N TRP A 300 16.07 9.97 6.03
CA TRP A 300 15.22 11.06 6.40
C TRP A 300 15.82 11.84 7.58
N ASN A 301 16.58 12.86 7.19
CA ASN A 301 17.06 14.01 7.98
C ASN A 301 17.24 13.81 9.51
N ALA A 302 18.00 12.80 9.92
CA ALA A 302 18.89 13.04 11.04
C ALA A 302 19.99 14.00 10.54
N PRO A 303 20.30 15.11 11.24
CA PRO A 303 21.36 16.04 10.85
C PRO A 303 22.63 15.24 10.59
N ARG A 304 23.36 15.52 9.51
CA ARG A 304 24.60 14.81 9.12
C ARG A 304 25.65 14.74 10.24
N SER A 305 25.51 15.60 11.26
CA SER A 305 26.34 15.62 12.47
C SER A 305 26.12 14.43 13.42
N GLU A 306 24.90 13.87 13.54
CA GLU A 306 24.65 12.75 14.46
C GLU A 306 24.99 11.38 13.86
N ARG A 307 24.93 11.24 12.52
CA ARG A 307 25.36 10.00 11.85
C ARG A 307 26.85 9.74 11.99
N ARG A 308 27.71 10.78 12.00
CA ARG A 308 29.16 10.64 12.22
C ARG A 308 29.50 10.24 13.66
N ARG A 309 28.67 10.57 14.64
CA ARG A 309 28.90 10.15 16.03
C ARG A 309 28.54 8.67 16.27
N ARG A 310 27.44 8.17 15.68
CA ARG A 310 27.04 6.75 15.85
C ARG A 310 27.96 5.77 15.11
N SER A 311 28.47 6.11 13.91
CA SER A 311 29.44 5.25 13.22
C SER A 311 30.83 5.25 13.86
N ARG A 312 31.21 6.30 14.62
CA ARG A 312 32.47 6.35 15.36
C ARG A 312 32.41 5.63 16.73
N SER A 313 31.21 5.57 17.37
CA SER A 313 31.04 4.86 18.63
C SER A 313 30.99 3.34 18.45
N SER A 314 30.53 2.83 17.32
CA SER A 314 30.54 1.39 17.03
C SER A 314 31.92 0.86 16.59
N SER A 315 32.78 1.70 16.02
CA SER A 315 34.13 1.30 15.62
C SER A 315 35.13 1.33 16.77
N THR A 316 34.86 2.10 17.86
CA THR A 316 35.74 2.20 19.02
C THR A 316 35.52 1.09 20.04
N LEU A 317 34.39 0.39 20.01
CA LEU A 317 34.11 -0.76 20.88
C LEU A 317 34.70 -2.09 20.36
N HIS A 318 35.05 -2.18 19.06
CA HIS A 318 35.64 -3.38 18.48
C HIS A 318 37.19 -3.39 18.51
N SER A 319 37.83 -2.26 18.84
CA SER A 319 39.30 -2.16 18.89
C SER A 319 39.89 -2.32 20.30
N ARG A 320 39.10 -2.40 21.36
CA ARG A 320 39.58 -2.56 22.75
C ARG A 320 39.55 -3.98 23.31
N SER A 321 39.12 -4.99 22.56
CA SER A 321 39.07 -6.38 23.01
C SER A 321 40.17 -7.29 22.42
N ARG A 322 41.24 -6.71 21.84
CA ARG A 322 42.36 -7.49 21.27
C ARG A 322 43.76 -7.10 21.77
N SER A 323 43.89 -6.62 23.02
CA SER A 323 45.23 -6.32 23.56
C SER A 323 45.28 -6.68 25.06
N THR A 324 45.14 -7.95 25.39
CA THR A 324 45.63 -8.48 26.67
C THR A 324 45.60 -10.01 26.61
N GLN A 325 46.61 -10.59 25.97
CA GLN A 325 47.07 -11.94 26.24
C GLN A 325 48.33 -12.22 25.42
N ILE A 326 49.47 -11.93 25.96
CA ILE A 326 50.77 -12.58 25.78
C ILE A 326 51.68 -11.92 26.84
N ASP A 327 51.97 -12.60 27.93
CA ASP A 327 53.28 -13.00 28.38
C ASP A 327 53.21 -13.52 29.81
N THR A 328 53.42 -14.81 29.96
CA THR A 328 54.15 -15.43 31.10
C THR A 328 54.39 -16.90 30.76
N ARG A 329 55.62 -17.20 30.34
CA ARG A 329 56.35 -18.38 30.78
C ARG A 329 57.76 -18.35 30.19
N SER A 330 58.71 -18.10 31.07
CA SER A 330 60.11 -18.45 31.01
C SER A 330 60.36 -19.91 30.84
#